data_97b7f6983dc424233bb3d5f278364bc5
#
_entry.id   97b7f6983dc424233bb3d5f278364bc5
#
_cell.length_a   1.000
_cell.length_b   1.000
_cell.length_c   1.000
_cell.angle_alpha   90.00
_cell.angle_beta   90.00
_cell.angle_gamma   90.00
#
_symmetry.space_group_name_H-M   'P 1'
#
loop_
_entity.id
_entity.type
_entity.pdbx_description
1 polymer ?
#
loop_
_entity_poly.entity_id
_entity_poly.type
_entity_poly.pdbx_seq_one_letter_code
_entity_poly.pdbx_strand_id
1 'polypeptide(L)'
;MNVKDATLAYHGHRNHMDTINAVFKAGSIANMVKTKKLTKGIMYECVKNNIPFVLAGSIRDDGPLPDVITDVAEAQRQYKKVLKGVDMVIMISTMLHSIATGNMLPASVKVIVVDISQPTVTKLMDRGTWQALGIVSDVGL
;
A
#
# COMPACT_ATOMS: atom_id res chain seq x y z
N MET A 1 -15.73 8.76 12.94
CA MET A 1 -16.88 8.04 12.34
C MET A 1 -17.19 6.85 13.23
N ASN A 2 -18.40 6.75 13.75
CA ASN A 2 -18.76 5.67 14.68
C ASN A 2 -19.03 4.40 13.87
N VAL A 3 -18.47 3.26 14.28
CA VAL A 3 -18.63 1.97 13.58
C VAL A 3 -20.12 1.59 13.38
N LYS A 4 -21.01 2.09 14.21
CA LYS A 4 -22.46 1.87 14.08
C LYS A 4 -23.05 2.50 12.81
N ASP A 5 -22.49 3.59 12.32
CA ASP A 5 -23.00 4.27 11.12
C ASP A 5 -22.52 3.59 9.83
N ALA A 6 -21.48 2.76 9.91
CA ALA A 6 -20.99 1.94 8.80
C ALA A 6 -21.84 0.68 8.56
N THR A 7 -22.77 0.35 9.46
CA THR A 7 -23.61 -0.86 9.33
C THR A 7 -24.63 -0.79 8.19
N LEU A 8 -24.88 0.39 7.64
CA LEU A 8 -25.81 0.59 6.52
C LEU A 8 -25.17 0.36 5.15
N ALA A 9 -23.85 0.22 5.09
CA ALA A 9 -23.15 0.03 3.83
C ALA A 9 -22.44 -1.34 3.81
N TYR A 10 -23.00 -2.29 3.12
CA TYR A 10 -22.32 -3.53 2.70
C TYR A 10 -21.21 -3.24 1.65
N HIS A 11 -20.46 -2.15 1.85
CA HIS A 11 -19.45 -1.67 0.90
C HIS A 11 -18.04 -1.86 1.49
N GLY A 12 -17.02 -1.81 0.63
CA GLY A 12 -15.63 -1.98 0.99
C GLY A 12 -15.12 -1.10 2.14
N HIS A 13 -15.78 0.04 2.38
CA HIS A 13 -15.50 0.91 3.53
C HIS A 13 -15.69 0.23 4.88
N ARG A 14 -16.66 -0.66 5.03
CA ARG A 14 -16.86 -1.42 6.26
C ARG A 14 -15.68 -2.33 6.53
N ASN A 15 -15.26 -3.11 5.54
CA ASN A 15 -14.13 -4.01 5.68
C ASN A 15 -12.85 -3.25 6.01
N HIS A 16 -12.66 -2.07 5.41
CA HIS A 16 -11.54 -1.19 5.70
C HIS A 16 -11.56 -0.72 7.16
N MET A 17 -12.68 -0.22 7.65
CA MET A 17 -12.85 0.24 9.04
C MET A 17 -12.70 -0.90 10.05
N ASP A 18 -13.29 -2.05 9.78
CA ASP A 18 -13.17 -3.22 10.65
C ASP A 18 -11.71 -3.68 10.76
N THR A 19 -10.97 -3.65 9.66
CA THR A 19 -9.54 -3.97 9.64
C THR A 19 -8.72 -2.98 10.46
N ILE A 20 -8.94 -1.67 10.25
CA ILE A 20 -8.27 -0.62 11.01
C ILE A 20 -8.51 -0.80 12.52
N ASN A 21 -9.77 -0.98 12.92
CA ASN A 21 -10.14 -1.19 14.32
C ASN A 21 -9.52 -2.45 14.92
N ALA A 22 -9.41 -3.52 14.14
CA ALA A 22 -8.78 -4.76 14.58
C ALA A 22 -7.28 -4.57 14.80
N VAL A 23 -6.58 -3.82 13.92
CA VAL A 23 -5.17 -3.50 14.08
C VAL A 23 -4.95 -2.61 15.30
N PHE A 24 -5.76 -1.58 15.51
CA PHE A 24 -5.69 -0.74 16.69
C PHE A 24 -5.87 -1.55 17.99
N LYS A 25 -6.86 -2.43 18.04
CA LYS A 25 -7.07 -3.35 19.16
C LYS A 25 -5.88 -4.26 19.43
N ALA A 26 -5.18 -4.69 18.40
CA ALA A 26 -4.01 -5.55 18.52
C ALA A 26 -2.73 -4.76 18.81
N GLY A 27 -2.72 -3.46 18.55
CA GLY A 27 -1.58 -2.55 18.70
C GLY A 27 -0.59 -2.58 17.54
N SER A 28 -0.60 -3.62 16.70
CA SER A 28 0.24 -3.73 15.50
C SER A 28 -0.23 -4.84 14.57
N ILE A 29 0.20 -4.78 13.29
CA ILE A 29 -0.02 -5.86 12.34
C ILE A 29 0.70 -7.14 12.79
N ALA A 30 1.91 -7.03 13.33
CA ALA A 30 2.65 -8.17 13.86
C ALA A 30 1.89 -8.91 14.98
N ASN A 31 1.24 -8.17 15.87
CA ASN A 31 0.40 -8.76 16.90
C ASN A 31 -0.85 -9.44 16.35
N MET A 32 -1.43 -8.92 15.27
CA MET A 32 -2.55 -9.59 14.61
C MET A 32 -2.16 -10.96 14.05
N VAL A 33 -0.95 -11.09 13.52
CA VAL A 33 -0.40 -12.38 13.04
C VAL A 33 -0.15 -13.31 14.24
N LYS A 34 0.51 -12.83 15.29
CA LYS A 34 0.78 -13.62 16.53
C LYS A 34 -0.50 -14.14 17.16
N THR A 35 -1.54 -13.33 17.19
CA THR A 35 -2.85 -13.70 17.76
C THR A 35 -3.75 -14.47 16.78
N LYS A 36 -3.25 -14.83 15.60
CA LYS A 36 -3.97 -15.55 14.55
C LYS A 36 -5.25 -14.83 14.06
N LYS A 37 -5.32 -13.52 14.22
CA LYS A 37 -6.40 -12.69 13.67
C LYS A 37 -6.16 -12.34 12.21
N LEU A 38 -4.89 -12.25 11.82
CA LEU A 38 -4.45 -12.11 10.43
C LEU A 38 -3.72 -13.40 10.04
N THR A 39 -4.29 -14.17 9.11
CA THR A 39 -3.82 -15.53 8.77
C THR A 39 -3.44 -15.72 7.32
N LYS A 40 -3.65 -14.70 6.47
CA LYS A 40 -3.34 -14.74 5.04
C LYS A 40 -3.18 -13.33 4.47
N GLY A 41 -2.64 -13.23 3.27
CA GLY A 41 -2.43 -11.99 2.53
C GLY A 41 -1.02 -11.44 2.69
N ILE A 42 -0.72 -10.37 1.93
CA ILE A 42 0.63 -9.80 1.80
C ILE A 42 1.23 -9.46 3.17
N MET A 43 0.49 -8.77 4.02
CA MET A 43 0.99 -8.36 5.34
C MET A 43 1.27 -9.54 6.27
N TYR A 44 0.44 -10.60 6.19
CA TYR A 44 0.70 -11.84 6.91
C TYR A 44 2.01 -12.49 6.46
N GLU A 45 2.22 -12.62 5.16
CA GLU A 45 3.45 -13.22 4.62
C GLU A 45 4.69 -12.35 4.89
N CYS A 46 4.56 -11.03 4.87
CA CYS A 46 5.65 -10.14 5.27
C CYS A 46 6.08 -10.38 6.71
N VAL A 47 5.13 -10.42 7.64
CA VAL A 47 5.43 -10.66 9.06
C VAL A 47 5.99 -12.06 9.29
N LYS A 48 5.37 -13.07 8.68
CA LYS A 48 5.78 -14.49 8.83
C LYS A 48 7.19 -14.75 8.33
N ASN A 49 7.57 -14.12 7.22
CA ASN A 49 8.87 -14.34 6.57
C ASN A 49 9.90 -13.24 6.90
N ASN A 50 9.61 -12.36 7.87
CA ASN A 50 10.46 -11.23 8.24
C ASN A 50 10.83 -10.33 7.05
N ILE A 51 9.92 -10.15 6.09
CA ILE A 51 10.11 -9.23 4.96
C ILE A 51 9.83 -7.82 5.46
N PRO A 52 10.79 -6.88 5.32
CA PRO A 52 10.58 -5.51 5.75
C PRO A 52 9.50 -4.83 4.91
N PHE A 53 8.69 -4.02 5.56
CA PHE A 53 7.72 -3.17 4.91
C PHE A 53 7.64 -1.80 5.59
N VAL A 54 7.22 -0.80 4.83
CA VAL A 54 7.02 0.57 5.32
C VAL A 54 5.59 0.96 5.04
N LEU A 55 4.88 1.37 6.07
CA LEU A 55 3.53 1.90 5.97
C LEU A 55 3.60 3.42 6.00
N ALA A 56 3.13 4.06 4.95
CA ALA A 56 3.05 5.51 4.87
C ALA A 56 1.60 5.95 4.72
N GLY A 57 1.24 7.01 5.45
CA GLY A 57 -0.03 7.68 5.28
C GLY A 57 -0.15 8.32 3.90
N SER A 58 -1.36 8.58 3.48
CA SER A 58 -1.66 9.31 2.25
C SER A 58 -2.37 10.63 2.57
N ILE A 59 -2.43 11.52 1.60
CA ILE A 59 -3.24 12.76 1.71
C ILE A 59 -4.73 12.49 1.90
N ARG A 60 -5.16 11.25 1.70
CA ARG A 60 -6.53 10.80 1.87
C ARG A 60 -6.81 10.20 3.25
N ASP A 61 -5.84 9.46 3.78
CA ASP A 61 -6.04 8.62 4.96
C ASP A 61 -4.93 8.88 6.00
N ASP A 62 -4.92 9.97 6.67
CA ASP A 62 -3.91 10.49 7.63
C ASP A 62 -3.34 9.48 8.64
N GLY A 63 -2.84 8.36 8.17
CA GLY A 63 -2.19 7.36 9.00
C GLY A 63 -3.15 6.58 9.91
N PRO A 64 -4.05 5.78 9.34
CA PRO A 64 -5.10 5.09 10.11
C PRO A 64 -4.60 3.91 10.96
N LEU A 65 -3.33 3.56 10.92
CA LEU A 65 -2.77 2.43 11.66
C LEU A 65 -1.66 2.88 12.63
N PRO A 66 -1.42 2.15 13.74
CA PRO A 66 -0.39 2.51 14.72
C PRO A 66 1.03 2.63 14.14
N ASP A 67 1.34 1.77 13.16
CA ASP A 67 2.69 1.67 12.57
C ASP A 67 2.88 2.56 11.33
N VAL A 68 1.93 3.44 11.00
CA VAL A 68 1.97 4.28 9.81
C VAL A 68 2.77 5.55 10.06
N ILE A 69 3.66 5.86 9.14
CA ILE A 69 4.40 7.13 9.11
C ILE A 69 3.46 8.21 8.58
N THR A 70 3.13 9.20 9.40
CA THR A 70 2.25 10.32 9.05
C THR A 70 3.00 11.52 8.52
N ASP A 71 4.26 11.71 8.91
CA ASP A 71 5.12 12.77 8.39
C ASP A 71 5.61 12.44 6.98
N VAL A 72 5.27 13.31 6.02
CA VAL A 72 5.58 13.11 4.60
C VAL A 72 7.09 13.10 4.32
N ALA A 73 7.86 13.94 5.02
CA ALA A 73 9.31 14.02 4.83
C ALA A 73 9.98 12.75 5.36
N GLU A 74 9.52 12.23 6.50
CA GLU A 74 9.99 10.95 7.03
C GLU A 74 9.60 9.79 6.12
N ALA A 75 8.37 9.75 5.61
CA ALA A 75 7.94 8.75 4.66
C ALA A 75 8.85 8.72 3.41
N GLN A 76 9.19 9.88 2.84
CA GLN A 76 10.12 9.98 1.72
C GLN A 76 11.53 9.47 2.07
N ARG A 77 12.03 9.76 3.28
CA ARG A 77 13.32 9.22 3.74
C ARG A 77 13.32 7.70 3.80
N GLN A 78 12.24 7.11 4.31
CA GLN A 78 12.08 5.66 4.38
C GLN A 78 11.92 5.03 2.98
N TYR A 79 11.17 5.65 2.07
CA TYR A 79 11.08 5.21 0.68
C TYR A 79 12.44 5.14 0.02
N LYS A 80 13.26 6.19 0.15
CA LYS A 80 14.62 6.23 -0.41
C LYS A 80 15.50 5.10 0.13
N LYS A 81 15.35 4.73 1.41
CA LYS A 81 16.10 3.61 1.98
C LYS A 81 15.68 2.28 1.38
N VAL A 82 14.37 2.04 1.30
CA VAL A 82 13.81 0.77 0.80
C VAL A 82 14.04 0.59 -0.69
N LEU A 83 14.01 1.67 -1.46
CA LEU A 83 14.20 1.65 -2.91
C LEU A 83 15.66 1.57 -3.34
N LYS A 84 16.60 1.69 -2.39
CA LYS A 84 18.03 1.59 -2.72
C LYS A 84 18.41 0.17 -3.14
N GLY A 85 18.88 0.03 -4.38
CA GLY A 85 19.37 -1.25 -4.90
C GLY A 85 18.27 -2.21 -5.36
N VAL A 86 17.03 -1.71 -5.56
CA VAL A 86 15.98 -2.53 -6.19
C VAL A 86 16.13 -2.52 -7.71
N ASP A 87 15.88 -3.66 -8.33
CA ASP A 87 15.92 -3.83 -9.78
C ASP A 87 14.55 -3.71 -10.43
N MET A 88 13.50 -3.95 -9.66
CA MET A 88 12.12 -3.93 -10.13
C MET A 88 11.17 -3.43 -9.04
N VAL A 89 10.16 -2.66 -9.45
CA VAL A 89 9.05 -2.19 -8.59
C VAL A 89 7.73 -2.59 -9.22
N ILE A 90 6.86 -3.20 -8.42
CA ILE A 90 5.47 -3.49 -8.81
C ILE A 90 4.56 -2.54 -8.04
N MET A 91 3.78 -1.75 -8.77
CA MET A 91 2.81 -0.80 -8.25
C MET A 91 1.41 -1.40 -8.37
N ILE A 92 0.73 -1.58 -7.25
CA ILE A 92 -0.53 -2.33 -7.21
C ILE A 92 -1.64 -1.47 -6.61
N SER A 93 -2.70 -1.24 -7.39
CA SER A 93 -3.97 -0.63 -6.93
C SER A 93 -3.83 0.70 -6.18
N THR A 94 -2.84 1.52 -6.55
CA THR A 94 -2.65 2.85 -5.96
C THR A 94 -2.13 3.83 -6.99
N MET A 95 -2.70 5.02 -7.02
CA MET A 95 -2.22 6.11 -7.89
C MET A 95 -1.24 7.03 -7.15
N LEU A 96 -1.60 7.51 -5.98
CA LEU A 96 -0.82 8.53 -5.26
C LEU A 96 0.53 8.01 -4.78
N HIS A 97 0.56 6.85 -4.14
CA HIS A 97 1.80 6.23 -3.69
C HIS A 97 2.67 5.77 -4.87
N SER A 98 2.05 5.34 -5.96
CA SER A 98 2.76 4.97 -7.18
C SER A 98 3.44 6.17 -7.82
N ILE A 99 2.78 7.33 -7.88
CA ILE A 99 3.39 8.58 -8.35
C ILE A 99 4.57 8.98 -7.46
N ALA A 100 4.37 8.97 -6.13
CA ALA A 100 5.42 9.33 -5.18
C ALA A 100 6.63 8.41 -5.29
N THR A 101 6.41 7.10 -5.39
CA THR A 101 7.45 6.09 -5.55
C THR A 101 8.15 6.25 -6.90
N GLY A 102 7.39 6.36 -7.99
CA GLY A 102 7.92 6.48 -9.34
C GLY A 102 8.82 7.71 -9.54
N ASN A 103 8.50 8.82 -8.89
CA ASN A 103 9.33 10.04 -8.93
C ASN A 103 10.69 9.87 -8.24
N MET A 104 10.87 8.85 -7.43
CA MET A 104 12.13 8.56 -6.73
C MET A 104 12.94 7.44 -7.36
N LEU A 105 12.40 6.75 -8.37
CA LEU A 105 13.06 5.63 -9.01
C LEU A 105 14.05 6.09 -10.08
N PRO A 106 15.27 5.52 -10.10
CA PRO A 106 16.17 5.67 -11.24
C PRO A 106 15.57 5.08 -12.51
N ALA A 107 15.94 5.61 -13.67
CA ALA A 107 15.50 5.11 -14.98
C ALA A 107 15.91 3.65 -15.27
N SER A 108 16.87 3.12 -14.53
CA SER A 108 17.32 1.72 -14.64
C SER A 108 16.38 0.70 -13.97
N VAL A 109 15.50 1.15 -13.07
CA VAL A 109 14.58 0.27 -12.35
C VAL A 109 13.35 -0.03 -13.20
N LYS A 110 13.07 -1.31 -13.41
CA LYS A 110 11.86 -1.75 -14.13
C LYS A 110 10.63 -1.48 -13.29
N VAL A 111 9.57 -0.98 -13.92
CA VAL A 111 8.31 -0.67 -13.24
C VAL A 111 7.17 -1.44 -13.88
N ILE A 112 6.39 -2.15 -13.06
CA ILE A 112 5.15 -2.79 -13.48
C ILE A 112 4.01 -2.14 -12.71
N VAL A 113 3.02 -1.64 -13.44
CA VAL A 113 1.82 -1.01 -12.87
C VAL A 113 0.64 -1.92 -13.11
N VAL A 114 -0.05 -2.32 -12.04
CA VAL A 114 -1.27 -3.13 -12.12
C VAL A 114 -2.41 -2.41 -11.41
N ASP A 115 -3.45 -2.09 -12.14
CA ASP A 115 -4.66 -1.46 -11.59
C ASP A 115 -5.88 -1.85 -12.43
N ILE A 116 -7.03 -1.96 -11.80
CA ILE A 116 -8.30 -2.20 -12.50
C ILE A 116 -8.77 -0.97 -13.29
N SER A 117 -8.32 0.22 -12.88
CA SER A 117 -8.64 1.49 -13.51
C SER A 117 -7.70 1.79 -14.67
N GLN A 118 -8.17 1.65 -15.89
CA GLN A 118 -7.41 2.04 -17.09
C GLN A 118 -6.87 3.48 -17.02
N PRO A 119 -7.65 4.51 -16.59
CA PRO A 119 -7.10 5.87 -16.45
C PRO A 119 -5.93 5.96 -15.46
N THR A 120 -5.93 5.16 -14.39
CA THR A 120 -4.82 5.10 -13.44
C THR A 120 -3.57 4.54 -14.10
N VAL A 121 -3.69 3.41 -14.80
CA VAL A 121 -2.59 2.80 -15.54
C VAL A 121 -2.03 3.78 -16.58
N THR A 122 -2.89 4.39 -17.38
CA THR A 122 -2.48 5.39 -18.39
C THR A 122 -1.69 6.54 -17.76
N LYS A 123 -2.19 7.13 -16.67
CA LYS A 123 -1.51 8.24 -15.99
C LYS A 123 -0.14 7.85 -15.44
N LEU A 124 -0.02 6.65 -14.91
CA LEU A 124 1.25 6.15 -14.37
C LEU A 124 2.24 5.81 -15.48
N MET A 125 1.76 5.30 -16.61
CA MET A 125 2.56 5.05 -17.80
C MET A 125 3.06 6.35 -18.43
N ASP A 126 2.22 7.38 -18.54
CA ASP A 126 2.58 8.69 -19.09
C ASP A 126 3.64 9.43 -18.24
N ARG A 127 3.63 9.18 -16.93
CA ARG A 127 4.62 9.72 -15.99
C ARG A 127 5.85 8.83 -15.86
N GLY A 128 5.67 7.56 -16.15
CA GLY A 128 6.74 6.59 -16.20
C GLY A 128 7.63 6.86 -17.40
N THR A 129 8.77 6.29 -17.36
CA THR A 129 9.64 6.25 -18.50
C THR A 129 9.30 5.01 -19.33
N TRP A 130 9.88 4.87 -20.49
CA TRP A 130 9.65 3.74 -21.40
C TRP A 130 9.92 2.34 -20.76
N GLN A 131 10.57 2.26 -19.61
CA GLN A 131 10.76 1.02 -18.87
C GLN A 131 9.52 0.56 -18.07
N ALA A 132 8.45 1.35 -18.02
CA ALA A 132 7.23 0.98 -17.31
C ALA A 132 6.32 0.12 -18.18
N LEU A 133 5.75 -0.94 -17.57
CA LEU A 133 4.75 -1.81 -18.16
C LEU A 133 3.43 -1.65 -17.41
N GLY A 134 2.37 -1.28 -18.13
CA GLY A 134 1.03 -1.14 -17.57
C GLY A 134 0.15 -2.35 -17.83
N ILE A 135 -0.52 -2.85 -16.81
CA ILE A 135 -1.47 -3.96 -16.89
C ILE A 135 -2.80 -3.50 -16.28
N VAL A 136 -3.85 -3.51 -17.11
CA VAL A 136 -5.21 -3.24 -16.63
C VAL A 136 -5.83 -4.58 -16.24
N SER A 137 -5.91 -4.84 -14.93
CA SER A 137 -6.46 -6.09 -14.41
C SER A 137 -6.87 -5.93 -12.94
N ASP A 138 -7.73 -6.84 -12.48
CA ASP A 138 -7.96 -7.05 -11.06
C ASP A 138 -6.71 -7.74 -10.47
N VAL A 139 -6.22 -7.20 -9.37
CA VAL A 139 -5.04 -7.75 -8.66
C VAL A 139 -5.37 -8.91 -7.71
N GLY A 140 -6.65 -9.22 -7.55
CA GLY A 140 -7.14 -10.36 -6.79
C GLY A 140 -7.24 -11.67 -7.58
N LEU A 141 -6.88 -11.63 -8.88
CA LEU A 141 -6.89 -12.80 -9.76
C LEU A 141 -5.61 -13.63 -9.60
#